data_ac072fb6f74f474d8deed27c8fffe3c9
#
_entry.id   ac072fb6f74f474d8deed27c8fffe3c9
#
_cell.length_a   1.000
_cell.length_b   1.000
_cell.length_c   1.000
_cell.angle_alpha   90.00
_cell.angle_beta   90.00
_cell.angle_gamma   90.00
#
_symmetry.space_group_name_H-M   'P 1'
#
loop_
_entity.id
_entity.type
_entity.pdbx_description
1 polymer ?
#
loop_
_entity_poly.entity_id
_entity_poly.type
_entity_poly.pdbx_seq_one_letter_code
_entity_poly.pdbx_strand_id
1 'polypeptide(L)'
;MRICLAASGGGHVRQLLDLMPVWSEYDSFLVTEQTALGDSLAGEHRTYFVTHVALGQAKLGRPGLMIRSAWRNLLESWRVIRAERPDVIITTGAGAVFGIVAWGKIHGAKVIAIESFARFERPSAFMRIASRIADFSILQSARLKPWFPWAMIFDPLRMTDQPRPQKEPLLFATVGATLPFDRLVEAVAELKRSGEIPERVIAQVGVGGACPPELECVETMTFDEIRATVARADLVVCHGGTGSMITALRERCRTVVMPRMFDLAEHYDNHQLEISESFEQRGLVRVARSPDELREALRITREIDPPGATTDPQALMEWLRTTLSGLAARLSSRAAAPSAAGIQRDAVTLPAPD
;
A
#
# COMPACT_ATOMS: atom_id res chain seq x y z
N MET A 1 -18.60 -14.53 10.47
CA MET A 1 -18.15 -13.11 10.37
C MET A 1 -17.60 -12.89 8.97
N ARG A 2 -18.06 -11.85 8.28
CA ARG A 2 -17.62 -11.49 6.92
C ARG A 2 -16.70 -10.27 6.96
N ILE A 3 -15.56 -10.36 6.26
CA ILE A 3 -14.53 -9.32 6.26
C ILE A 3 -14.40 -8.72 4.85
N CYS A 4 -14.48 -7.40 4.77
CA CYS A 4 -14.11 -6.64 3.58
C CYS A 4 -12.66 -6.17 3.70
N LEU A 5 -11.84 -6.46 2.70
CA LEU A 5 -10.46 -6.03 2.57
C LEU A 5 -10.42 -4.92 1.51
N ALA A 6 -10.23 -3.68 1.92
CA ALA A 6 -10.37 -2.52 1.05
C ALA A 6 -9.05 -1.76 0.90
N ALA A 7 -8.51 -1.72 -0.32
CA ALA A 7 -7.28 -0.99 -0.62
C ALA A 7 -7.26 -0.51 -2.07
N SER A 8 -6.68 0.64 -2.36
CA SER A 8 -6.36 0.99 -3.73
C SER A 8 -5.20 0.14 -4.26
N GLY A 9 -5.00 0.12 -5.57
CA GLY A 9 -4.00 -0.74 -6.22
C GLY A 9 -2.56 -0.57 -5.71
N GLY A 10 -1.67 -1.45 -6.15
CA GLY A 10 -0.24 -1.38 -5.85
C GLY A 10 0.12 -1.74 -4.40
N GLY A 11 0.94 -0.90 -3.76
CA GLY A 11 1.48 -1.15 -2.42
C GLY A 11 0.45 -1.28 -1.31
N HIS A 12 -0.72 -0.64 -1.44
CA HIS A 12 -1.81 -0.75 -0.46
C HIS A 12 -2.42 -2.16 -0.46
N VAL A 13 -2.71 -2.72 -1.64
CA VAL A 13 -3.18 -4.11 -1.77
C VAL A 13 -2.14 -5.08 -1.24
N ARG A 14 -0.85 -4.86 -1.56
CA ARG A 14 0.23 -5.72 -1.09
C ARG A 14 0.27 -5.82 0.44
N GLN A 15 0.09 -4.70 1.14
CA GLN A 15 0.04 -4.71 2.60
C GLN A 15 -1.15 -5.52 3.15
N LEU A 16 -2.30 -5.57 2.47
CA LEU A 16 -3.40 -6.46 2.84
C LEU A 16 -3.07 -7.93 2.60
N LEU A 17 -2.35 -8.23 1.50
CA LEU A 17 -1.90 -9.60 1.20
C LEU A 17 -0.87 -10.10 2.22
N ASP A 18 -0.02 -9.24 2.75
CA ASP A 18 0.91 -9.60 3.83
C ASP A 18 0.17 -10.02 5.12
N LEU A 19 -1.10 -9.63 5.27
CA LEU A 19 -1.98 -10.03 6.37
C LEU A 19 -2.89 -11.25 6.03
N MET A 20 -2.71 -11.88 4.86
CA MET A 20 -3.52 -13.02 4.39
C MET A 20 -3.63 -14.15 5.42
N PRO A 21 -2.57 -14.56 6.14
CA PRO A 21 -2.65 -15.62 7.13
C PRO A 21 -3.66 -15.37 8.27
N VAL A 22 -4.17 -14.14 8.38
CA VAL A 22 -5.17 -13.79 9.40
C VAL A 22 -6.57 -13.72 8.80
N TRP A 23 -6.75 -13.00 7.70
CA TRP A 23 -8.08 -12.75 7.17
C TRP A 23 -8.62 -13.93 6.34
N SER A 24 -7.76 -14.80 5.80
CA SER A 24 -8.19 -16.01 5.09
C SER A 24 -8.91 -17.04 5.96
N GLU A 25 -8.82 -16.91 7.28
CA GLU A 25 -9.59 -17.74 8.23
C GLU A 25 -11.09 -17.39 8.25
N TYR A 26 -11.51 -16.31 7.57
CA TYR A 26 -12.87 -15.79 7.57
C TYR A 26 -13.48 -15.75 6.17
N ASP A 27 -14.81 -15.66 6.08
CA ASP A 27 -15.48 -15.30 4.81
C ASP A 27 -15.08 -13.88 4.42
N SER A 28 -14.23 -13.76 3.40
CA SER A 28 -13.60 -12.49 3.02
C SER A 28 -13.76 -12.18 1.55
N PHE A 29 -13.75 -10.89 1.24
CA PHE A 29 -13.73 -10.37 -0.12
C PHE A 29 -12.86 -9.12 -0.22
N LEU A 30 -12.30 -8.89 -1.40
CA LEU A 30 -11.45 -7.74 -1.71
C LEU A 30 -12.25 -6.64 -2.41
N VAL A 31 -11.91 -5.40 -2.12
CA VAL A 31 -12.35 -4.22 -2.89
C VAL A 31 -11.12 -3.40 -3.26
N THR A 32 -10.90 -3.24 -4.56
CA THR A 32 -9.73 -2.53 -5.08
C THR A 32 -10.04 -1.84 -6.39
N GLU A 33 -9.05 -1.20 -6.98
CA GLU A 33 -9.11 -0.64 -8.33
C GLU A 33 -8.75 -1.69 -9.37
N GLN A 34 -9.26 -1.54 -10.58
CA GLN A 34 -8.90 -2.42 -11.69
C GLN A 34 -7.46 -2.13 -12.13
N THR A 35 -6.57 -3.04 -11.82
CA THR A 35 -5.15 -3.03 -12.14
C THR A 35 -4.71 -4.46 -12.46
N ALA A 36 -3.56 -4.65 -13.08
CA ALA A 36 -3.03 -6.00 -13.36
C ALA A 36 -2.96 -6.88 -12.11
N LEU A 37 -2.57 -6.31 -10.95
CA LEU A 37 -2.59 -7.01 -9.67
C LEU A 37 -4.03 -7.32 -9.21
N GLY A 38 -4.96 -6.37 -9.36
CA GLY A 38 -6.37 -6.57 -9.04
C GLY A 38 -7.02 -7.66 -9.88
N ASP A 39 -6.74 -7.68 -11.18
CA ASP A 39 -7.25 -8.70 -12.10
C ASP A 39 -6.70 -10.10 -11.75
N SER A 40 -5.42 -10.21 -11.39
CA SER A 40 -4.83 -11.47 -10.89
C SER A 40 -5.53 -11.95 -9.61
N LEU A 41 -5.77 -11.05 -8.66
CA LEU A 41 -6.46 -11.40 -7.41
C LEU A 41 -7.91 -11.82 -7.61
N ALA A 42 -8.59 -11.27 -8.63
CA ALA A 42 -9.96 -11.66 -8.95
C ALA A 42 -10.06 -13.12 -9.47
N GLY A 43 -8.97 -13.71 -9.95
CA GLY A 43 -8.89 -15.12 -10.30
C GLY A 43 -8.81 -16.07 -9.09
N GLU A 44 -8.35 -15.58 -7.94
CA GLU A 44 -8.11 -16.39 -6.74
C GLU A 44 -9.06 -16.04 -5.58
N HIS A 45 -9.53 -14.79 -5.53
CA HIS A 45 -10.33 -14.27 -4.43
C HIS A 45 -11.58 -13.54 -4.95
N ARG A 46 -12.66 -13.60 -4.18
CA ARG A 46 -13.85 -12.78 -4.44
C ARG A 46 -13.49 -11.29 -4.39
N THR A 47 -13.46 -10.64 -5.54
CA THR A 47 -12.94 -9.27 -5.69
C THR A 47 -13.98 -8.37 -6.39
N TYR A 48 -14.13 -7.17 -5.88
CA TYR A 48 -14.94 -6.10 -6.45
C TYR A 48 -14.06 -4.94 -6.87
N PHE A 49 -14.35 -4.38 -8.04
CA PHE A 49 -13.63 -3.21 -8.54
C PHE A 49 -14.43 -1.93 -8.31
N VAL A 50 -13.72 -0.88 -7.91
CA VAL A 50 -14.27 0.47 -7.75
C VAL A 50 -13.48 1.46 -8.59
N THR A 51 -14.17 2.51 -9.05
CA THR A 51 -13.57 3.55 -9.88
C THR A 51 -12.45 4.27 -9.12
N HIS A 52 -11.31 4.48 -9.79
CA HIS A 52 -10.18 5.24 -9.26
C HIS A 52 -10.58 6.66 -8.85
N VAL A 53 -10.23 7.06 -7.64
CA VAL A 53 -10.43 8.41 -7.10
C VAL A 53 -9.17 8.85 -6.38
N ALA A 54 -8.50 9.87 -6.90
CA ALA A 54 -7.38 10.50 -6.27
C ALA A 54 -7.57 12.02 -6.17
N LEU A 55 -7.36 12.58 -4.99
CA LEU A 55 -7.41 14.04 -4.76
C LEU A 55 -6.39 14.80 -5.64
N GLY A 56 -5.32 14.15 -6.05
CA GLY A 56 -4.34 14.68 -6.99
C GLY A 56 -4.91 15.02 -8.37
N GLN A 57 -6.00 14.39 -8.82
CA GLN A 57 -6.65 14.72 -10.10
C GLN A 57 -7.16 16.16 -10.15
N ALA A 58 -7.65 16.69 -9.03
CA ALA A 58 -8.05 18.09 -8.95
C ALA A 58 -6.86 19.05 -9.05
N LYS A 59 -5.72 18.68 -8.45
CA LYS A 59 -4.48 19.47 -8.52
C LYS A 59 -3.88 19.52 -9.94
N LEU A 60 -4.17 18.49 -10.76
CA LEU A 60 -3.77 18.42 -12.18
C LEU A 60 -4.77 19.13 -13.13
N GLY A 61 -5.65 19.99 -12.59
CA GLY A 61 -6.56 20.83 -13.40
C GLY A 61 -7.78 20.08 -13.98
N ARG A 62 -8.14 18.90 -13.44
CA ARG A 62 -9.29 18.11 -13.89
C ARG A 62 -10.34 17.88 -12.79
N PRO A 63 -10.90 18.95 -12.14
CA PRO A 63 -11.82 18.80 -11.02
C PRO A 63 -13.14 18.14 -11.41
N GLY A 64 -13.67 18.40 -12.62
CA GLY A 64 -14.93 17.80 -13.09
C GLY A 64 -14.82 16.28 -13.26
N LEU A 65 -13.68 15.77 -13.75
CA LEU A 65 -13.44 14.34 -13.85
C LEU A 65 -13.37 13.70 -12.46
N MET A 66 -12.70 14.36 -11.52
CA MET A 66 -12.59 13.88 -10.14
C MET A 66 -13.98 13.75 -9.48
N ILE A 67 -14.84 14.78 -9.63
CA ILE A 67 -16.20 14.76 -9.05
C ILE A 67 -17.03 13.62 -9.64
N ARG A 68 -17.00 13.44 -10.97
CA ARG A 68 -17.72 12.35 -11.66
C ARG A 68 -17.21 10.97 -11.19
N SER A 69 -15.91 10.80 -11.11
CA SER A 69 -15.29 9.55 -10.64
C SER A 69 -15.64 9.28 -9.17
N ALA A 70 -15.61 10.30 -8.32
CA ALA A 70 -15.98 10.17 -6.90
C ALA A 70 -17.46 9.78 -6.73
N TRP A 71 -18.37 10.37 -7.50
CA TRP A 71 -19.78 10.01 -7.45
C TRP A 71 -20.02 8.56 -7.89
N ARG A 72 -19.39 8.16 -9.00
CA ARG A 72 -19.47 6.78 -9.50
C ARG A 72 -18.91 5.79 -8.46
N ASN A 73 -17.75 6.07 -7.92
CA ASN A 73 -17.13 5.26 -6.87
C ASN A 73 -18.05 5.12 -5.65
N LEU A 74 -18.68 6.21 -5.22
CA LEU A 74 -19.59 6.20 -4.08
C LEU A 74 -20.81 5.28 -4.30
N LEU A 75 -21.35 5.26 -5.52
CA LEU A 75 -22.46 4.36 -5.91
C LEU A 75 -22.00 2.90 -6.00
N GLU A 76 -20.82 2.64 -6.59
CA GLU A 76 -20.24 1.32 -6.66
C GLU A 76 -19.96 0.77 -5.26
N SER A 77 -19.36 1.57 -4.39
CA SER A 77 -19.10 1.22 -2.98
C SER A 77 -20.38 0.90 -2.21
N TRP A 78 -21.44 1.70 -2.40
CA TRP A 78 -22.75 1.43 -1.78
C TRP A 78 -23.35 0.09 -2.23
N ARG A 79 -23.26 -0.24 -3.54
CA ARG A 79 -23.77 -1.50 -4.07
C ARG A 79 -23.03 -2.70 -3.45
N VAL A 80 -21.70 -2.61 -3.35
CA VAL A 80 -20.88 -3.67 -2.74
C VAL A 80 -21.24 -3.86 -1.26
N ILE A 81 -21.28 -2.78 -0.48
CA ILE A 81 -21.61 -2.85 0.96
C ILE A 81 -23.03 -3.38 1.18
N ARG A 82 -24.00 -2.96 0.36
CA ARG A 82 -25.38 -3.44 0.47
C ARG A 82 -25.52 -4.93 0.14
N ALA A 83 -24.77 -5.41 -0.85
CA ALA A 83 -24.79 -6.82 -1.28
C ALA A 83 -24.08 -7.73 -0.26
N GLU A 84 -22.88 -7.35 0.15
CA GLU A 84 -21.99 -8.18 0.96
C GLU A 84 -22.24 -8.04 2.48
N ARG A 85 -22.67 -6.88 2.94
CA ARG A 85 -22.94 -6.56 4.37
C ARG A 85 -21.80 -7.06 5.29
N PRO A 86 -20.57 -6.57 5.11
CA PRO A 86 -19.45 -7.01 5.93
C PRO A 86 -19.65 -6.62 7.40
N ASP A 87 -19.22 -7.51 8.29
CA ASP A 87 -19.15 -7.25 9.74
C ASP A 87 -17.94 -6.38 10.09
N VAL A 88 -16.84 -6.58 9.35
CA VAL A 88 -15.56 -5.89 9.55
C VAL A 88 -15.01 -5.41 8.22
N ILE A 89 -14.42 -4.22 8.21
CA ILE A 89 -13.64 -3.68 7.09
C ILE A 89 -12.22 -3.47 7.58
N ILE A 90 -11.24 -4.08 6.92
CA ILE A 90 -9.82 -3.82 7.10
C ILE A 90 -9.35 -3.04 5.88
N THR A 91 -8.75 -1.88 6.09
CA THR A 91 -8.31 -1.02 4.99
C THR A 91 -6.92 -0.45 5.21
N THR A 92 -6.12 -0.44 4.16
CA THR A 92 -4.83 0.27 4.09
C THR A 92 -4.94 1.59 3.30
N GLY A 93 -6.16 1.99 2.87
CA GLY A 93 -6.42 3.20 2.08
C GLY A 93 -6.35 2.87 0.57
N ALA A 94 -6.37 3.80 -0.35
CA ALA A 94 -6.39 5.24 -0.30
C ALA A 94 -7.77 5.82 -0.69
N GLY A 95 -7.83 6.91 -1.52
CA GLY A 95 -9.06 7.61 -1.86
C GLY A 95 -10.15 6.75 -2.48
N ALA A 96 -9.78 5.78 -3.33
CA ALA A 96 -10.71 4.89 -4.03
C ALA A 96 -11.58 4.03 -3.09
N VAL A 97 -11.12 3.71 -1.90
CA VAL A 97 -11.85 2.85 -0.95
C VAL A 97 -12.52 3.64 0.18
N PHE A 98 -12.48 4.97 0.13
CA PHE A 98 -13.14 5.79 1.15
C PHE A 98 -14.65 5.57 1.18
N GLY A 99 -15.30 5.41 0.01
CA GLY A 99 -16.74 5.09 -0.10
C GLY A 99 -17.10 3.77 0.61
N ILE A 100 -16.25 2.75 0.49
CA ILE A 100 -16.43 1.47 1.18
C ILE A 100 -16.41 1.66 2.70
N VAL A 101 -15.44 2.42 3.22
CA VAL A 101 -15.32 2.70 4.66
C VAL A 101 -16.53 3.47 5.18
N ALA A 102 -16.94 4.52 4.47
CA ALA A 102 -18.05 5.36 4.87
C ALA A 102 -19.38 4.57 4.90
N TRP A 103 -19.72 3.88 3.80
CA TRP A 103 -20.94 3.09 3.73
C TRP A 103 -20.92 1.89 4.69
N GLY A 104 -19.78 1.22 4.83
CA GLY A 104 -19.67 0.12 5.77
C GLY A 104 -19.92 0.58 7.21
N LYS A 105 -19.36 1.72 7.60
CA LYS A 105 -19.60 2.29 8.94
C LYS A 105 -21.08 2.64 9.16
N ILE A 106 -21.75 3.24 8.16
CA ILE A 106 -23.20 3.52 8.21
C ILE A 106 -24.01 2.23 8.36
N HIS A 107 -23.59 1.13 7.73
CA HIS A 107 -24.26 -0.17 7.83
C HIS A 107 -23.82 -1.00 9.05
N GLY A 108 -23.03 -0.43 9.96
CA GLY A 108 -22.68 -1.04 11.25
C GLY A 108 -21.42 -1.89 11.25
N ALA A 109 -20.68 -1.94 10.15
CA ALA A 109 -19.40 -2.64 10.10
C ALA A 109 -18.37 -2.00 11.05
N LYS A 110 -17.54 -2.84 11.68
CA LYS A 110 -16.35 -2.40 12.41
C LYS A 110 -15.24 -2.06 11.44
N VAL A 111 -14.62 -0.90 11.58
CA VAL A 111 -13.58 -0.41 10.68
C VAL A 111 -12.23 -0.44 11.36
N ILE A 112 -11.27 -1.13 10.76
CA ILE A 112 -9.85 -1.15 11.12
C ILE A 112 -9.10 -0.43 10.01
N ALA A 113 -8.66 0.81 10.28
CA ALA A 113 -7.91 1.62 9.33
C ALA A 113 -6.41 1.54 9.65
N ILE A 114 -5.63 1.09 8.68
CA ILE A 114 -4.18 0.94 8.77
C ILE A 114 -3.55 2.01 7.88
N GLU A 115 -2.73 2.90 8.44
CA GLU A 115 -1.98 3.87 7.66
C GLU A 115 -0.96 3.15 6.79
N SER A 116 -0.75 3.67 5.59
CA SER A 116 0.22 3.09 4.66
C SER A 116 1.64 3.11 5.24
N PHE A 117 2.38 2.02 5.03
CA PHE A 117 3.81 1.94 5.34
C PHE A 117 4.65 3.01 4.60
N ALA A 118 4.14 3.56 3.49
CA ALA A 118 4.76 4.66 2.77
C ALA A 118 4.63 6.03 3.48
N ARG A 119 3.99 6.11 4.65
CA ARG A 119 3.79 7.35 5.41
C ARG A 119 4.53 7.28 6.74
N PHE A 120 5.52 8.16 6.91
CA PHE A 120 6.38 8.19 8.09
C PHE A 120 6.17 9.43 8.96
N GLU A 121 6.09 10.62 8.40
CA GLU A 121 6.03 11.88 9.13
C GLU A 121 4.68 12.57 8.99
N ARG A 122 4.07 12.45 7.82
CA ARG A 122 2.79 13.08 7.51
C ARG A 122 1.75 12.04 7.12
N PRO A 123 0.57 12.08 7.76
CA PRO A 123 -0.47 11.11 7.45
C PRO A 123 -1.04 11.33 6.06
N SER A 124 -1.53 10.25 5.46
CA SER A 124 -2.29 10.32 4.22
C SER A 124 -3.59 11.13 4.38
N ALA A 125 -4.06 11.73 3.31
CA ALA A 125 -5.36 12.40 3.30
C ALA A 125 -6.51 11.42 3.68
N PHE A 126 -6.37 10.17 3.26
CA PHE A 126 -7.30 9.10 3.62
C PHE A 126 -7.35 8.90 5.15
N MET A 127 -6.20 8.68 5.80
CA MET A 127 -6.13 8.39 7.24
C MET A 127 -6.61 9.57 8.09
N ARG A 128 -6.38 10.82 7.67
CA ARG A 128 -6.89 12.02 8.37
C ARG A 128 -8.40 12.01 8.54
N ILE A 129 -9.12 11.40 7.60
CA ILE A 129 -10.59 11.32 7.64
C ILE A 129 -11.02 9.96 8.20
N ALA A 130 -10.47 8.88 7.70
CA ALA A 130 -10.86 7.53 8.08
C ALA A 130 -10.66 7.25 9.58
N SER A 131 -9.59 7.77 10.19
CA SER A 131 -9.32 7.60 11.62
C SER A 131 -10.39 8.16 12.55
N ARG A 132 -11.20 9.12 12.07
CA ARG A 132 -12.29 9.71 12.86
C ARG A 132 -13.54 8.83 12.91
N ILE A 133 -13.70 7.94 11.94
CA ILE A 133 -14.84 7.04 11.83
C ILE A 133 -14.46 5.58 12.08
N ALA A 134 -13.19 5.25 12.03
CA ALA A 134 -12.67 3.91 12.31
C ALA A 134 -12.83 3.55 13.79
N ASP A 135 -13.13 2.27 14.06
CA ASP A 135 -13.14 1.73 15.42
C ASP A 135 -11.71 1.50 15.93
N PHE A 136 -10.79 1.19 15.02
CA PHE A 136 -9.37 1.03 15.30
C PHE A 136 -8.54 1.75 14.24
N SER A 137 -7.58 2.56 14.71
CA SER A 137 -6.61 3.26 13.87
C SER A 137 -5.22 2.73 14.15
N ILE A 138 -4.51 2.30 13.11
CA ILE A 138 -3.21 1.67 13.20
C ILE A 138 -2.20 2.48 12.39
N LEU A 139 -1.06 2.78 13.00
CA LEU A 139 0.06 3.46 12.40
C LEU A 139 1.22 2.49 12.22
N GLN A 140 1.97 2.66 11.14
CA GLN A 140 3.17 1.89 10.85
C GLN A 140 4.46 2.68 11.10
N SER A 141 4.35 3.90 11.65
CA SER A 141 5.46 4.72 12.08
C SER A 141 5.12 5.46 13.37
N ALA A 142 6.03 5.43 14.35
CA ALA A 142 5.86 6.15 15.61
C ALA A 142 5.84 7.68 15.41
N ARG A 143 6.46 8.20 14.35
CA ARG A 143 6.48 9.64 14.03
C ARG A 143 5.09 10.20 13.69
N LEU A 144 4.14 9.34 13.32
CA LEU A 144 2.75 9.73 13.07
C LEU A 144 1.90 9.85 14.34
N LYS A 145 2.39 9.39 15.50
CA LYS A 145 1.66 9.41 16.77
C LYS A 145 1.13 10.79 17.18
N PRO A 146 1.85 11.90 16.97
CA PRO A 146 1.35 13.24 17.30
C PRO A 146 0.06 13.62 16.55
N TRP A 147 -0.15 13.07 15.34
CA TRP A 147 -1.36 13.30 14.55
C TRP A 147 -2.56 12.49 15.04
N PHE A 148 -2.31 11.33 15.64
CA PHE A 148 -3.33 10.37 16.09
C PHE A 148 -2.96 9.78 17.45
N PRO A 149 -3.11 10.56 18.56
CA PRO A 149 -2.71 10.10 19.89
C PRO A 149 -3.38 8.81 20.37
N TRP A 150 -4.58 8.51 19.83
CA TRP A 150 -5.36 7.29 20.15
C TRP A 150 -4.96 6.06 19.34
N ALA A 151 -4.23 6.22 18.22
CA ALA A 151 -3.91 5.11 17.33
C ALA A 151 -2.85 4.18 17.92
N MET A 152 -2.90 2.91 17.56
CA MET A 152 -1.87 1.91 17.89
C MET A 152 -0.74 1.97 16.87
N ILE A 153 0.47 1.57 17.30
CA ILE A 153 1.66 1.58 16.45
C ILE A 153 2.14 0.14 16.28
N PHE A 154 2.25 -0.28 15.00
CA PHE A 154 2.87 -1.54 14.60
C PHE A 154 3.85 -1.23 13.46
N ASP A 155 5.08 -0.85 13.82
CA ASP A 155 6.15 -0.63 12.83
C ASP A 155 6.63 -1.99 12.32
N PRO A 156 6.45 -2.31 11.04
CA PRO A 156 6.87 -3.60 10.51
C PRO A 156 8.36 -3.65 10.15
N LEU A 157 9.07 -2.53 10.09
CA LEU A 157 10.46 -2.50 9.63
C LEU A 157 11.38 -3.23 10.62
N ARG A 158 12.15 -4.17 10.12
CA ARG A 158 13.16 -4.91 10.89
C ARG A 158 14.49 -4.86 10.15
N MET A 159 15.56 -4.56 10.90
CA MET A 159 16.93 -4.73 10.40
C MET A 159 17.27 -6.21 10.39
N THR A 160 18.13 -6.62 9.45
CA THR A 160 18.63 -7.99 9.38
C THR A 160 20.17 -7.98 9.37
N ASP A 161 20.76 -8.85 10.20
CA ASP A 161 22.19 -9.05 10.30
C ASP A 161 22.68 -10.26 9.46
N GLN A 162 21.81 -10.82 8.60
CA GLN A 162 22.18 -11.91 7.72
C GLN A 162 23.36 -11.49 6.82
N PRO A 163 24.32 -12.38 6.55
CA PRO A 163 25.43 -12.06 5.68
C PRO A 163 24.94 -11.68 4.28
N ARG A 164 25.64 -10.76 3.64
CA ARG A 164 25.33 -10.35 2.26
C ARG A 164 25.50 -11.52 1.32
N PRO A 165 24.50 -11.88 0.50
CA PRO A 165 24.66 -12.93 -0.51
C PRO A 165 25.64 -12.48 -1.60
N GLN A 166 26.25 -13.47 -2.28
CA GLN A 166 27.11 -13.18 -3.42
C GLN A 166 26.32 -12.52 -4.53
N LYS A 167 26.85 -11.43 -5.08
CA LYS A 167 26.23 -10.62 -6.11
C LYS A 167 27.02 -10.64 -7.42
N GLU A 168 26.31 -10.44 -8.53
CA GLU A 168 26.90 -10.20 -9.84
C GLU A 168 27.22 -8.71 -10.02
N PRO A 169 28.17 -8.33 -10.89
CA PRO A 169 28.40 -6.94 -11.28
C PRO A 169 27.24 -6.43 -12.15
N LEU A 170 26.05 -6.39 -11.56
CA LEU A 170 24.77 -6.03 -12.17
C LEU A 170 24.15 -4.87 -11.43
N LEU A 171 23.76 -3.84 -12.17
CA LEU A 171 22.87 -2.79 -11.73
C LEU A 171 21.45 -3.07 -12.27
N PHE A 172 20.47 -3.13 -11.39
CA PHE A 172 19.06 -3.19 -11.75
C PHE A 172 18.42 -1.82 -11.55
N ALA A 173 17.94 -1.22 -12.65
CA ALA A 173 17.15 0.02 -12.62
C ALA A 173 15.66 -0.32 -12.73
N THR A 174 14.80 0.24 -11.86
CA THR A 174 13.37 -0.02 -11.91
C THR A 174 12.53 1.23 -11.68
N VAL A 175 11.58 1.43 -12.57
CA VAL A 175 10.57 2.52 -12.47
C VAL A 175 9.29 2.06 -11.77
N GLY A 176 9.20 0.78 -11.37
CA GLY A 176 7.98 0.19 -10.80
C GLY A 176 6.97 -0.25 -11.85
N ALA A 177 5.79 -0.69 -11.40
CA ALA A 177 4.82 -1.41 -12.24
C ALA A 177 3.84 -0.52 -13.01
N THR A 178 3.71 0.78 -12.67
CA THR A 178 2.52 1.55 -13.08
C THR A 178 2.75 2.66 -14.09
N LEU A 179 3.90 3.32 -14.04
CA LEU A 179 4.15 4.49 -14.88
C LEU A 179 5.59 4.49 -15.39
N PRO A 180 5.87 4.90 -16.63
CA PRO A 180 7.22 5.14 -17.09
C PRO A 180 7.87 6.26 -16.27
N PHE A 181 9.21 6.27 -16.22
CA PHE A 181 9.97 7.27 -15.47
C PHE A 181 11.28 7.55 -16.19
N ASP A 182 11.18 8.26 -17.33
CA ASP A 182 12.27 8.44 -18.27
C ASP A 182 13.46 9.18 -17.64
N ARG A 183 13.24 10.14 -16.73
CA ARG A 183 14.32 10.85 -16.02
C ARG A 183 15.27 9.91 -15.28
N LEU A 184 14.76 8.84 -14.64
CA LEU A 184 15.59 7.84 -13.97
C LEU A 184 16.34 7.00 -15.01
N VAL A 185 15.63 6.54 -16.04
CA VAL A 185 16.21 5.67 -17.09
C VAL A 185 17.31 6.40 -17.85
N GLU A 186 17.07 7.64 -18.27
CA GLU A 186 18.03 8.49 -18.97
C GLU A 186 19.25 8.83 -18.10
N ALA A 187 19.05 9.13 -16.81
CA ALA A 187 20.17 9.36 -15.89
C ALA A 187 21.08 8.14 -15.76
N VAL A 188 20.52 6.94 -15.66
CA VAL A 188 21.29 5.69 -15.62
C VAL A 188 22.02 5.45 -16.95
N ALA A 189 21.35 5.69 -18.08
CA ALA A 189 21.94 5.54 -19.41
C ALA A 189 23.11 6.49 -19.65
N GLU A 190 22.99 7.75 -19.22
CA GLU A 190 24.07 8.74 -19.32
C GLU A 190 25.30 8.30 -18.55
N LEU A 191 25.12 7.85 -17.29
CA LEU A 191 26.23 7.34 -16.47
C LEU A 191 26.83 6.05 -17.04
N LYS A 192 26.03 5.21 -17.73
CA LYS A 192 26.52 4.03 -18.42
C LYS A 192 27.36 4.42 -19.64
N ARG A 193 26.90 5.40 -20.42
CA ARG A 193 27.58 5.92 -21.61
C ARG A 193 28.91 6.58 -21.26
N SER A 194 28.97 7.32 -20.16
CA SER A 194 30.19 7.97 -19.68
C SER A 194 31.20 6.98 -19.05
N GLY A 195 30.84 5.72 -18.86
CA GLY A 195 31.69 4.70 -18.25
C GLY A 195 31.70 4.72 -16.72
N GLU A 196 30.89 5.53 -16.10
CA GLU A 196 30.77 5.65 -14.62
C GLU A 196 29.98 4.47 -14.01
N ILE A 197 29.18 3.77 -14.81
CA ILE A 197 28.54 2.49 -14.46
C ILE A 197 29.24 1.36 -15.23
N PRO A 198 30.26 0.69 -14.66
CA PRO A 198 30.92 -0.43 -15.32
C PRO A 198 30.06 -1.69 -15.34
N GLU A 199 29.10 -1.83 -14.42
CA GLU A 199 28.22 -2.97 -14.27
C GLU A 199 27.33 -3.16 -15.52
N ARG A 200 26.93 -4.39 -15.82
CA ARG A 200 25.81 -4.66 -16.69
C ARG A 200 24.54 -3.98 -16.14
N VAL A 201 23.70 -3.41 -17.00
CA VAL A 201 22.49 -2.73 -16.56
C VAL A 201 21.25 -3.37 -17.16
N ILE A 202 20.37 -3.87 -16.33
CA ILE A 202 19.00 -4.26 -16.69
C ILE A 202 18.05 -3.17 -16.20
N ALA A 203 17.21 -2.62 -17.09
CA ALA A 203 16.28 -1.56 -16.77
C ALA A 203 14.83 -1.99 -17.03
N GLN A 204 14.01 -2.01 -15.98
CA GLN A 204 12.56 -2.08 -16.11
C GLN A 204 12.03 -0.66 -16.33
N VAL A 205 11.57 -0.37 -17.54
CA VAL A 205 11.27 1.00 -17.98
C VAL A 205 9.78 1.37 -17.92
N GLY A 206 8.89 0.40 -17.68
CA GLY A 206 7.44 0.61 -17.71
C GLY A 206 6.88 0.55 -19.14
N VAL A 207 5.57 0.40 -19.25
CA VAL A 207 4.89 0.32 -20.56
C VAL A 207 5.04 1.65 -21.30
N GLY A 208 5.63 1.59 -22.51
CA GLY A 208 5.91 2.78 -23.33
C GLY A 208 7.04 3.67 -22.82
N GLY A 209 7.82 3.22 -21.85
CA GLY A 209 9.01 3.92 -21.37
C GLY A 209 10.15 3.93 -22.38
N ALA A 210 10.99 4.94 -22.34
CA ALA A 210 12.17 5.05 -23.19
C ALA A 210 13.18 3.91 -22.94
N CYS A 211 13.78 3.39 -24.01
CA CYS A 211 14.83 2.38 -23.91
C CYS A 211 16.13 2.90 -24.59
N PRO A 212 17.03 3.51 -23.84
CA PRO A 212 18.34 3.92 -24.35
C PRO A 212 19.19 2.71 -24.78
N PRO A 213 19.97 2.82 -25.85
CA PRO A 213 20.74 1.69 -26.43
C PRO A 213 21.83 1.13 -25.50
N GLU A 214 22.23 1.88 -24.49
CA GLU A 214 23.24 1.48 -23.51
C GLU A 214 22.69 0.50 -22.47
N LEU A 215 21.35 0.30 -22.40
CA LEU A 215 20.69 -0.48 -21.38
C LEU A 215 20.00 -1.72 -21.95
N GLU A 216 19.92 -2.77 -21.17
CA GLU A 216 19.04 -3.91 -21.43
C GLU A 216 17.66 -3.63 -20.86
N CYS A 217 16.71 -3.22 -21.70
CA CYS A 217 15.40 -2.79 -21.26
C CYS A 217 14.37 -3.92 -21.26
N VAL A 218 13.51 -3.91 -20.25
CA VAL A 218 12.28 -4.71 -20.18
C VAL A 218 11.14 -3.77 -19.79
N GLU A 219 10.02 -3.79 -20.52
CA GLU A 219 8.88 -2.92 -20.17
C GLU A 219 8.27 -3.29 -18.84
N THR A 220 7.94 -4.56 -18.65
CA THR A 220 7.30 -5.08 -17.44
C THR A 220 7.94 -6.38 -17.01
N MET A 221 7.96 -6.62 -15.72
CA MET A 221 8.44 -7.85 -15.10
C MET A 221 7.42 -8.35 -14.08
N THR A 222 7.28 -9.65 -13.97
CA THR A 222 6.55 -10.27 -12.87
C THR A 222 7.27 -10.06 -11.54
N PHE A 223 6.56 -10.25 -10.44
CA PHE A 223 7.18 -10.11 -9.12
C PHE A 223 8.34 -11.10 -8.91
N ASP A 224 8.22 -12.33 -9.42
CA ASP A 224 9.27 -13.34 -9.29
C ASP A 224 10.50 -13.02 -10.15
N GLU A 225 10.32 -12.47 -11.36
CA GLU A 225 11.41 -11.98 -12.20
C GLU A 225 12.14 -10.80 -11.54
N ILE A 226 11.40 -9.86 -10.94
CA ILE A 226 12.00 -8.75 -10.17
C ILE A 226 12.82 -9.31 -9.00
N ARG A 227 12.28 -10.24 -8.23
CA ARG A 227 12.99 -10.85 -7.10
C ARG A 227 14.25 -11.57 -7.56
N ALA A 228 14.17 -12.39 -8.60
CA ALA A 228 15.32 -13.11 -9.16
C ALA A 228 16.40 -12.15 -9.66
N THR A 229 16.03 -11.04 -10.30
CA THR A 229 16.97 -10.03 -10.78
C THR A 229 17.64 -9.29 -9.63
N VAL A 230 16.87 -8.85 -8.63
CA VAL A 230 17.36 -8.15 -7.43
C VAL A 230 18.26 -9.07 -6.60
N ALA A 231 17.94 -10.35 -6.47
CA ALA A 231 18.77 -11.32 -5.75
C ALA A 231 20.20 -11.40 -6.33
N ARG A 232 20.35 -11.24 -7.64
CA ARG A 232 21.63 -11.24 -8.35
C ARG A 232 22.34 -9.88 -8.34
N ALA A 233 21.57 -8.78 -8.38
CA ALA A 233 22.08 -7.43 -8.53
C ALA A 233 22.91 -6.96 -7.33
N ASP A 234 24.09 -6.38 -7.60
CA ASP A 234 24.90 -5.68 -6.59
C ASP A 234 24.28 -4.31 -6.26
N LEU A 235 23.85 -3.58 -7.29
CA LEU A 235 23.27 -2.24 -7.21
C LEU A 235 21.83 -2.25 -7.67
N VAL A 236 21.00 -1.47 -6.98
CA VAL A 236 19.61 -1.18 -7.39
C VAL A 236 19.41 0.33 -7.44
N VAL A 237 18.91 0.84 -8.56
CA VAL A 237 18.40 2.20 -8.70
C VAL A 237 16.89 2.13 -8.87
N CYS A 238 16.12 2.76 -7.98
CA CYS A 238 14.66 2.64 -8.03
C CYS A 238 13.94 3.98 -7.78
N HIS A 239 12.66 4.02 -8.15
CA HIS A 239 11.79 5.20 -8.17
C HIS A 239 11.22 5.63 -6.79
N GLY A 240 11.67 5.06 -5.68
CA GLY A 240 11.11 5.39 -4.34
C GLY A 240 9.80 4.66 -3.99
N GLY A 241 9.42 3.64 -4.74
CA GLY A 241 8.32 2.75 -4.34
C GLY A 241 8.75 1.82 -3.20
N THR A 242 7.94 1.75 -2.16
CA THR A 242 8.21 0.95 -0.94
C THR A 242 8.57 -0.50 -1.27
N GLY A 243 7.82 -1.12 -2.19
CA GLY A 243 8.03 -2.51 -2.58
C GLY A 243 9.42 -2.74 -3.19
N SER A 244 9.86 -1.84 -4.07
CA SER A 244 11.20 -1.92 -4.70
C SER A 244 12.31 -1.73 -3.67
N MET A 245 12.18 -0.74 -2.79
CA MET A 245 13.17 -0.49 -1.73
C MET A 245 13.28 -1.69 -0.77
N ILE A 246 12.17 -2.19 -0.25
CA ILE A 246 12.19 -3.34 0.68
C ILE A 246 12.73 -4.61 0.00
N THR A 247 12.40 -4.84 -1.28
CA THR A 247 12.94 -5.98 -2.02
C THR A 247 14.45 -5.88 -2.15
N ALA A 248 14.97 -4.69 -2.50
CA ALA A 248 16.41 -4.46 -2.60
C ALA A 248 17.13 -4.60 -1.25
N LEU A 249 16.57 -4.06 -0.17
CA LEU A 249 17.13 -4.13 1.17
C LEU A 249 17.10 -5.55 1.75
N ARG A 250 16.07 -6.33 1.46
CA ARG A 250 15.99 -7.75 1.86
C ARG A 250 17.13 -8.57 1.25
N GLU A 251 17.45 -8.28 0.02
CA GLU A 251 18.55 -8.92 -0.70
C GLU A 251 19.92 -8.26 -0.45
N ARG A 252 19.99 -7.29 0.46
CA ARG A 252 21.21 -6.53 0.76
C ARG A 252 21.89 -5.94 -0.48
N CYS A 253 21.10 -5.38 -1.38
CA CYS A 253 21.61 -4.62 -2.51
C CYS A 253 22.04 -3.22 -2.08
N ARG A 254 23.10 -2.70 -2.68
CA ARG A 254 23.44 -1.28 -2.63
C ARG A 254 22.32 -0.51 -3.33
N THR A 255 21.58 0.31 -2.58
CA THR A 255 20.33 0.89 -3.09
C THR A 255 20.40 2.40 -3.16
N VAL A 256 20.22 2.93 -4.37
CA VAL A 256 20.01 4.36 -4.62
C VAL A 256 18.58 4.59 -5.08
N VAL A 257 17.95 5.61 -4.54
CA VAL A 257 16.56 5.94 -4.83
C VAL A 257 16.50 7.30 -5.52
N MET A 258 15.89 7.32 -6.70
CA MET A 258 15.52 8.55 -7.39
C MET A 258 14.01 8.70 -7.33
N PRO A 259 13.46 9.47 -6.37
CA PRO A 259 12.01 9.57 -6.21
C PRO A 259 11.38 10.37 -7.36
N ARG A 260 10.12 10.02 -7.69
CA ARG A 260 9.28 10.85 -8.54
C ARG A 260 8.89 12.12 -7.80
N MET A 261 8.91 13.24 -8.50
CA MET A 261 8.64 14.55 -7.95
C MET A 261 7.30 15.09 -8.47
N PHE A 262 6.48 15.61 -7.54
CA PHE A 262 5.21 16.26 -7.92
C PHE A 262 5.44 17.51 -8.80
N ASP A 263 6.44 18.31 -8.48
CA ASP A 263 6.76 19.55 -9.21
C ASP A 263 7.22 19.29 -10.65
N LEU A 264 7.68 18.08 -10.95
CA LEU A 264 8.04 17.60 -12.29
C LEU A 264 6.89 16.85 -12.98
N ALA A 265 5.69 16.85 -12.40
CA ALA A 265 4.51 16.13 -12.87
C ALA A 265 4.71 14.59 -13.01
N GLU A 266 5.65 14.01 -12.29
CA GLU A 266 6.00 12.59 -12.34
C GLU A 266 5.11 11.73 -11.41
N HIS A 267 4.47 12.39 -10.42
CA HIS A 267 3.56 11.74 -9.49
C HIS A 267 2.49 12.70 -8.96
N TYR A 268 1.42 12.17 -8.36
CA TYR A 268 0.30 12.95 -7.82
C TYR A 268 0.62 13.69 -6.51
N ASP A 269 1.71 13.32 -5.83
CA ASP A 269 2.22 13.94 -4.60
C ASP A 269 3.70 13.58 -4.38
N ASN A 270 4.30 14.10 -3.28
CA ASN A 270 5.70 13.87 -2.93
C ASN A 270 5.90 12.71 -1.92
N HIS A 271 4.98 11.74 -1.82
CA HIS A 271 5.13 10.66 -0.83
C HIS A 271 6.35 9.76 -1.10
N GLN A 272 6.77 9.60 -2.38
CA GLN A 272 7.99 8.85 -2.71
C GLN A 272 9.24 9.55 -2.19
N LEU A 273 9.30 10.86 -2.26
CA LEU A 273 10.38 11.64 -1.65
C LEU A 273 10.38 11.49 -0.13
N GLU A 274 9.22 11.67 0.52
CA GLU A 274 9.07 11.56 1.98
C GLU A 274 9.57 10.21 2.51
N ILE A 275 9.16 9.11 1.87
CA ILE A 275 9.58 7.77 2.31
C ILE A 275 11.07 7.53 2.02
N SER A 276 11.56 7.97 0.87
CA SER A 276 12.97 7.81 0.49
C SER A 276 13.88 8.53 1.47
N GLU A 277 13.55 9.78 1.82
CA GLU A 277 14.28 10.54 2.83
C GLU A 277 14.23 9.89 4.22
N SER A 278 13.11 9.31 4.61
CA SER A 278 13.00 8.57 5.86
C SER A 278 13.89 7.31 5.89
N PHE A 279 14.04 6.62 4.76
CA PHE A 279 14.94 5.47 4.62
C PHE A 279 16.41 5.93 4.60
N GLU A 280 16.70 7.05 3.97
CA GLU A 280 18.06 7.64 3.96
C GLU A 280 18.50 8.07 5.35
N GLN A 281 17.64 8.73 6.13
CA GLN A 281 17.91 9.11 7.53
C GLN A 281 18.19 7.90 8.43
N ARG A 282 17.70 6.72 8.08
CA ARG A 282 17.97 5.45 8.76
C ARG A 282 19.21 4.74 8.23
N GLY A 283 19.91 5.33 7.25
CA GLY A 283 21.09 4.73 6.61
C GLY A 283 20.77 3.54 5.71
N LEU A 284 19.52 3.36 5.28
CA LEU A 284 19.09 2.20 4.49
C LEU A 284 19.34 2.36 3.00
N VAL A 285 19.18 3.57 2.48
CA VAL A 285 19.34 3.91 1.06
C VAL A 285 20.07 5.23 0.91
N ARG A 286 20.47 5.57 -0.33
CA ARG A 286 20.86 6.93 -0.71
C ARG A 286 19.80 7.52 -1.63
N VAL A 287 19.50 8.81 -1.47
CA VAL A 287 18.51 9.52 -2.28
C VAL A 287 19.22 10.41 -3.28
N ALA A 288 18.76 10.39 -4.53
CA ALA A 288 19.22 11.25 -5.61
C ALA A 288 18.03 11.95 -6.25
N ARG A 289 18.00 13.28 -6.26
CA ARG A 289 16.90 14.08 -6.84
C ARG A 289 17.20 14.54 -8.27
N SER A 290 18.49 14.43 -8.68
CA SER A 290 18.97 14.82 -10.00
C SER A 290 19.97 13.78 -10.55
N PRO A 291 20.29 13.81 -11.87
CA PRO A 291 21.33 12.97 -12.45
C PRO A 291 22.71 13.14 -11.77
N ASP A 292 23.09 14.37 -11.41
CA ASP A 292 24.34 14.64 -10.72
C ASP A 292 24.37 14.05 -9.31
N GLU A 293 23.26 14.18 -8.57
CA GLU A 293 23.13 13.51 -7.27
C GLU A 293 23.15 11.98 -7.42
N LEU A 294 22.61 11.41 -8.51
CA LEU A 294 22.67 9.97 -8.78
C LEU A 294 24.12 9.49 -8.94
N ARG A 295 24.95 10.25 -9.67
CA ARG A 295 26.37 9.99 -9.83
C ARG A 295 27.07 9.87 -8.48
N GLU A 296 26.91 10.88 -7.64
CA GLU A 296 27.55 10.92 -6.32
C GLU A 296 26.99 9.85 -5.39
N ALA A 297 25.67 9.63 -5.38
CA ALA A 297 25.04 8.59 -4.59
C ALA A 297 25.56 7.18 -4.95
N LEU A 298 25.71 6.88 -6.23
CA LEU A 298 26.30 5.61 -6.71
C LEU A 298 27.74 5.45 -6.27
N ARG A 299 28.55 6.51 -6.38
CA ARG A 299 29.96 6.52 -5.95
C ARG A 299 30.06 6.18 -4.45
N ILE A 300 29.33 6.90 -3.61
CA ILE A 300 29.32 6.67 -2.14
C ILE A 300 28.79 5.28 -1.81
N THR A 301 27.74 4.84 -2.46
CA THR A 301 27.06 3.57 -2.15
C THR A 301 27.94 2.36 -2.45
N ARG A 302 28.88 2.45 -3.41
CA ARG A 302 29.85 1.37 -3.70
C ARG A 302 30.86 1.15 -2.59
N GLU A 303 31.14 2.19 -1.78
CA GLU A 303 32.15 2.14 -0.71
C GLU A 303 31.63 1.59 0.61
N ILE A 304 30.30 1.40 0.75
CA ILE A 304 29.68 0.95 2.00
C ILE A 304 29.18 -0.49 1.90
N ASP A 305 29.19 -1.20 3.05
CA ASP A 305 28.45 -2.46 3.16
C ASP A 305 26.95 -2.15 3.25
N PRO A 306 26.12 -2.68 2.32
CA PRO A 306 24.71 -2.32 2.28
C PRO A 306 23.96 -2.90 3.49
N PRO A 307 23.12 -2.09 4.16
CA PRO A 307 22.27 -2.57 5.24
C PRO A 307 21.25 -3.57 4.72
N GLY A 308 20.88 -4.53 5.56
CA GLY A 308 19.75 -5.41 5.31
C GLY A 308 18.52 -4.96 6.10
N ALA A 309 17.38 -4.93 5.45
CA ALA A 309 16.11 -4.69 6.13
C ALA A 309 14.97 -5.47 5.47
N THR A 310 13.99 -5.83 6.28
CA THR A 310 12.77 -6.52 5.84
C THR A 310 11.56 -5.95 6.56
N THR A 311 10.38 -6.37 6.15
CA THR A 311 9.14 -6.08 6.87
C THR A 311 8.64 -7.34 7.57
N ASP A 312 8.26 -7.19 8.84
CA ASP A 312 7.65 -8.22 9.66
C ASP A 312 6.30 -7.73 10.21
N PRO A 313 5.18 -8.23 9.69
CA PRO A 313 3.86 -7.84 10.14
C PRO A 313 3.35 -8.66 11.35
N GLN A 314 4.14 -9.54 11.96
CA GLN A 314 3.70 -10.51 12.97
C GLN A 314 2.95 -9.84 14.14
N ALA A 315 3.50 -8.78 14.72
CA ALA A 315 2.84 -8.09 15.82
C ALA A 315 1.46 -7.54 15.45
N LEU A 316 1.30 -7.02 14.23
CA LEU A 316 0.01 -6.58 13.71
C LEU A 316 -0.92 -7.78 13.47
N MET A 317 -0.41 -8.88 12.93
CA MET A 317 -1.19 -10.09 12.69
C MET A 317 -1.71 -10.72 13.99
N GLU A 318 -0.90 -10.78 15.04
CA GLU A 318 -1.31 -11.27 16.37
C GLU A 318 -2.42 -10.41 16.98
N TRP A 319 -2.26 -9.10 16.90
CA TRP A 319 -3.29 -8.17 17.34
C TRP A 319 -4.58 -8.33 16.53
N LEU A 320 -4.49 -8.46 15.21
CA LEU A 320 -5.65 -8.68 14.34
C LEU A 320 -6.36 -10.00 14.68
N ARG A 321 -5.64 -11.12 14.85
CA ARG A 321 -6.25 -12.41 15.25
C ARG A 321 -7.06 -12.26 16.54
N THR A 322 -6.46 -11.66 17.56
CA THR A 322 -7.12 -11.45 18.85
C THR A 322 -8.36 -10.57 18.69
N THR A 323 -8.24 -9.46 17.96
CA THR A 323 -9.35 -8.51 17.75
C THR A 323 -10.48 -9.13 16.95
N LEU A 324 -10.18 -9.82 15.84
CA LEU A 324 -11.18 -10.46 14.99
C LEU A 324 -11.89 -11.61 15.69
N SER A 325 -11.16 -12.43 16.44
CA SER A 325 -11.74 -13.50 17.26
C SER A 325 -12.72 -12.95 18.31
N GLY A 326 -12.35 -11.86 18.98
CA GLY A 326 -13.22 -11.17 19.93
C GLY A 326 -14.48 -10.58 19.29
N LEU A 327 -14.36 -10.02 18.07
CA LEU A 327 -15.51 -9.53 17.32
C LEU A 327 -16.42 -10.66 16.85
N ALA A 328 -15.86 -11.78 16.36
CA ALA A 328 -16.62 -12.95 15.95
C ALA A 328 -17.43 -13.56 17.11
N ALA A 329 -16.83 -13.70 18.30
CA ALA A 329 -17.51 -14.18 19.48
C ALA A 329 -18.71 -13.31 19.87
N ARG A 330 -18.56 -11.97 19.82
CA ARG A 330 -19.65 -11.01 20.10
C ARG A 330 -20.79 -11.10 19.09
N LEU A 331 -20.50 -11.33 17.81
CA LEU A 331 -21.52 -11.50 16.78
C LEU A 331 -22.30 -12.81 16.99
N SER A 332 -21.61 -13.89 17.32
CA SER A 332 -22.23 -15.20 17.62
C SER A 332 -23.15 -15.13 18.85
N SER A 333 -22.71 -14.44 19.93
CA SER A 333 -23.52 -14.26 21.12
C SER A 333 -24.78 -13.40 20.89
N ARG A 334 -24.68 -12.38 20.02
CA ARG A 334 -25.84 -11.57 19.62
C ARG A 334 -26.85 -12.36 18.80
N ALA A 335 -26.38 -13.25 17.91
CA ALA A 335 -27.24 -14.11 17.09
C ALA A 335 -27.92 -15.22 17.94
N ALA A 336 -27.30 -15.65 19.04
CA ALA A 336 -27.82 -16.64 19.96
C ALA A 336 -28.75 -16.07 21.05
N ALA A 337 -28.79 -14.74 21.25
CA ALA A 337 -29.68 -14.11 22.21
C ALA A 337 -31.12 -14.22 21.71
N PRO A 338 -32.10 -14.81 22.51
CA PRO A 338 -33.48 -14.88 22.09
C PRO A 338 -34.05 -13.49 21.87
N SER A 339 -34.76 -13.29 20.75
CA SER A 339 -35.49 -12.09 20.44
C SER A 339 -36.47 -11.78 21.58
N ALA A 340 -36.18 -10.76 22.37
CA ALA A 340 -37.06 -10.22 23.41
C ALA A 340 -38.23 -9.44 22.81
N ALA A 341 -38.94 -10.04 21.82
CA ALA A 341 -40.13 -9.47 21.20
C ALA A 341 -41.32 -10.40 21.36
N GLY A 342 -41.58 -10.80 22.61
CA GLY A 342 -42.78 -11.40 23.06
C GLY A 342 -43.40 -10.58 24.17
N ILE A 343 -43.73 -9.30 23.89
CA ILE A 343 -44.66 -8.59 24.77
C ILE A 343 -46.03 -9.16 24.47
N GLN A 344 -46.45 -10.11 25.29
CA GLN A 344 -47.85 -10.52 25.41
C GLN A 344 -48.66 -9.28 25.73
N ARG A 345 -49.44 -8.85 24.76
CA ARG A 345 -50.50 -7.86 25.00
C ARG A 345 -51.59 -8.61 25.75
N ASP A 346 -51.59 -8.50 27.07
CA ASP A 346 -52.74 -8.86 27.87
C ASP A 346 -53.91 -7.98 27.40
N ALA A 347 -54.97 -8.65 26.93
CA ALA A 347 -56.20 -8.01 26.54
C ALA A 347 -56.87 -7.44 27.80
N VAL A 348 -56.85 -6.14 27.96
CA VAL A 348 -57.67 -5.42 28.95
C VAL A 348 -59.11 -5.45 28.46
N THR A 349 -59.92 -6.35 29.04
CA THR A 349 -61.37 -6.38 28.88
C THR A 349 -61.94 -5.19 29.67
N LEU A 350 -62.51 -4.22 28.98
CA LEU A 350 -63.29 -3.16 29.58
C LEU A 350 -64.69 -3.70 29.98
N PRO A 351 -65.23 -3.37 31.18
CA PRO A 351 -66.61 -3.72 31.54
C PRO A 351 -67.63 -2.87 30.72
N ALA A 352 -68.77 -3.48 30.38
CA ALA A 352 -69.87 -2.83 29.70
C ALA A 352 -70.55 -1.79 30.62
N PRO A 353 -71.08 -0.70 30.03
CA PRO A 353 -71.85 0.26 30.78
C PRO A 353 -73.29 -0.25 31.02
N ASP A 354 -73.81 0.00 32.23
CA ASP A 354 -75.23 -0.16 32.60
C ASP A 354 -76.11 0.87 31.88
#